data_e54450439ff4c1a08cee92b1bf92a102
#
_entry.id   e54450439ff4c1a08cee92b1bf92a102
#
_cell.length_a   1.000
_cell.length_b   1.000
_cell.length_c   1.000
_cell.angle_alpha   90.00
_cell.angle_beta   90.00
_cell.angle_gamma   90.00
#
_symmetry.space_group_name_H-M   'P 1'
#
loop_
_entity.id
_entity.type
_entity.pdbx_description
1 polymer ?
#
loop_
_entity_poly.entity_id
_entity_poly.type
_entity_poly.pdbx_seq_one_letter_code
_entity_poly.pdbx_strand_id
1 'polypeptide(L)'
;MQTILGANGQIADELAKELHRNYTTDIRLVGRNPKKINETDQLFTANLLDKEATDKAVAGSEIAYLTVGLPMNAKMWEEQFPIMMKNVIDACIKHKTKLVFFDNTYMYAKNNKPQTEESPFVPVGQKSTVRAKMATMLLDEMNKKNIEAVICRAPEFYGTGKTQSITNTLIFDNIKQGKKLKVPIKDNTKRTLIFTPDASRAMALIGNTRNAYNQTWHLPSDDNRFTYKEMIKLTSKIYQKELNYSVIKMWQFKLGSLFNKQAKELQELLPRYKYDNIFISDKFKKQFPDFKITTYQEAITHILKEQKQ
;
A
#
# COMPACT_ATOMS: atom_id res chain seq x y z
N MET A 1 10.82 17.85 -11.99
CA MET A 1 11.15 16.44 -11.73
C MET A 1 10.34 15.90 -10.57
N GLN A 2 9.79 14.67 -10.73
CA GLN A 2 9.12 13.95 -9.63
C GLN A 2 9.91 12.70 -9.28
N THR A 3 10.15 12.47 -7.98
CA THR A 3 11.02 11.40 -7.49
C THR A 3 10.24 10.33 -6.75
N ILE A 4 10.44 9.06 -7.08
CA ILE A 4 9.82 7.91 -6.41
C ILE A 4 10.88 7.23 -5.53
N LEU A 5 10.70 7.32 -4.22
CA LEU A 5 11.56 6.70 -3.21
C LEU A 5 11.01 5.31 -2.85
N GLY A 6 11.64 4.27 -3.34
CA GLY A 6 11.22 2.87 -3.19
C GLY A 6 10.99 2.16 -4.53
N ALA A 7 11.84 2.43 -5.53
CA ALA A 7 11.81 1.79 -6.85
C ALA A 7 11.81 0.26 -6.77
N ASN A 8 11.28 -0.39 -7.80
CA ASN A 8 11.01 -1.82 -7.93
C ASN A 8 9.94 -2.35 -6.96
N GLY A 9 9.19 -1.46 -6.32
CA GLY A 9 8.02 -1.83 -5.54
C GLY A 9 6.75 -1.78 -6.39
N GLN A 10 5.78 -2.64 -6.12
CA GLN A 10 4.51 -2.71 -6.86
C GLN A 10 3.82 -1.33 -7.00
N ILE A 11 3.77 -0.55 -5.92
CA ILE A 11 3.19 0.81 -5.93
C ILE A 11 4.07 1.75 -6.76
N ALA A 12 5.39 1.67 -6.62
CA ALA A 12 6.33 2.52 -7.34
C ALA A 12 6.25 2.31 -8.86
N ASP A 13 6.16 1.05 -9.29
CA ASP A 13 6.14 0.72 -10.71
C ASP A 13 4.86 1.22 -11.39
N GLU A 14 3.70 1.01 -10.78
CA GLU A 14 2.42 1.53 -11.29
C GLU A 14 2.35 3.06 -11.20
N LEU A 15 2.93 3.67 -10.14
CA LEU A 15 3.02 5.12 -10.02
C LEU A 15 3.90 5.73 -11.11
N ALA A 16 5.05 5.13 -11.43
CA ALA A 16 5.93 5.60 -12.50
C ALA A 16 5.23 5.57 -13.86
N LYS A 17 4.49 4.49 -14.16
CA LYS A 17 3.68 4.41 -15.38
C LYS A 17 2.61 5.49 -15.46
N GLU A 18 1.90 5.72 -14.35
CA GLU A 18 0.83 6.71 -14.28
C GLU A 18 1.35 8.14 -14.42
N LEU A 19 2.45 8.47 -13.70
CA LEU A 19 3.11 9.76 -13.81
C LEU A 19 3.56 10.04 -15.23
N HIS A 20 4.23 9.08 -15.85
CA HIS A 20 4.72 9.19 -17.23
C HIS A 20 3.59 9.41 -18.24
N ARG A 21 2.46 8.73 -18.06
CA ARG A 21 1.31 8.81 -18.97
C ARG A 21 0.59 10.15 -18.88
N ASN A 22 0.41 10.70 -17.66
CA ASN A 22 -0.58 11.74 -17.43
C ASN A 22 -0.02 13.03 -16.81
N TYR A 23 1.22 13.04 -16.31
CA TYR A 23 1.72 14.18 -15.52
C TYR A 23 3.10 14.67 -15.96
N THR A 24 4.10 13.79 -16.03
CA THR A 24 5.49 14.19 -16.35
C THR A 24 6.32 13.01 -16.83
N THR A 25 7.20 13.26 -17.79
CA THR A 25 8.23 12.30 -18.23
C THR A 25 9.55 12.45 -17.44
N ASP A 26 9.69 13.51 -16.63
CA ASP A 26 10.87 13.78 -15.82
C ASP A 26 10.73 13.10 -14.44
N ILE A 27 11.00 11.79 -14.42
CA ILE A 27 10.83 10.90 -13.27
C ILE A 27 12.18 10.35 -12.82
N ARG A 28 12.48 10.45 -11.51
CA ARG A 28 13.62 9.81 -10.88
C ARG A 28 13.16 8.62 -10.04
N LEU A 29 13.69 7.43 -10.33
CA LEU A 29 13.46 6.21 -9.57
C LEU A 29 14.62 5.96 -8.61
N VAL A 30 14.34 5.96 -7.30
CA VAL A 30 15.33 5.83 -6.24
C VAL A 30 15.18 4.51 -5.51
N GLY A 31 16.27 3.78 -5.37
CA GLY A 31 16.33 2.53 -4.63
C GLY A 31 17.77 2.00 -4.55
N ARG A 32 17.97 0.90 -3.84
CA ARG A 32 19.31 0.26 -3.76
C ARG A 32 19.78 -0.32 -5.10
N ASN A 33 18.82 -0.67 -5.96
CA ASN A 33 19.08 -1.28 -7.27
C ASN A 33 17.93 -0.94 -8.23
N PRO A 34 17.71 0.37 -8.54
CA PRO A 34 16.54 0.79 -9.29
C PRO A 34 16.60 0.30 -10.74
N LYS A 35 15.43 0.00 -11.30
CA LYS A 35 15.28 -0.37 -12.71
C LYS A 35 14.34 0.60 -13.40
N LYS A 36 14.56 0.88 -14.67
CA LYS A 36 13.65 1.67 -15.49
C LYS A 36 12.30 1.00 -15.63
N ILE A 37 11.26 1.79 -15.57
CA ILE A 37 9.89 1.43 -15.92
C ILE A 37 9.50 2.07 -17.24
N ASN A 38 9.89 3.33 -17.44
CA ASN A 38 9.75 4.06 -18.70
C ASN A 38 11.13 4.40 -19.27
N GLU A 39 11.22 4.57 -20.59
CA GLU A 39 12.49 4.89 -21.28
C GLU A 39 13.18 6.15 -20.72
N THR A 40 12.38 7.16 -20.37
CA THR A 40 12.85 8.45 -19.87
C THR A 40 13.24 8.46 -18.41
N ASP A 41 12.96 7.39 -17.64
CA ASP A 41 13.23 7.35 -16.21
C ASP A 41 14.71 7.53 -15.89
N GLN A 42 15.01 8.41 -14.93
CA GLN A 42 16.34 8.58 -14.35
C GLN A 42 16.51 7.63 -13.16
N LEU A 43 17.60 6.89 -13.14
CA LEU A 43 17.92 5.97 -12.05
C LEU A 43 18.88 6.62 -11.06
N PHE A 44 18.55 6.52 -9.77
CA PHE A 44 19.38 7.01 -8.69
C PHE A 44 19.54 5.93 -7.60
N THR A 45 20.77 5.43 -7.45
CA THR A 45 21.07 4.43 -6.42
C THR A 45 21.27 5.10 -5.08
N ALA A 46 20.37 4.78 -4.12
CA ALA A 46 20.47 5.25 -2.75
C ALA A 46 19.87 4.25 -1.76
N ASN A 47 20.44 4.24 -0.55
CA ASN A 47 19.83 3.61 0.62
C ASN A 47 19.23 4.71 1.49
N LEU A 48 17.92 4.70 1.70
CA LEU A 48 17.22 5.73 2.49
C LEU A 48 17.58 5.74 3.99
N LEU A 49 18.33 4.75 4.47
CA LEU A 49 18.95 4.76 5.80
C LEU A 49 20.15 5.72 5.88
N ASP A 50 20.74 6.02 4.74
CA ASP A 50 21.84 6.98 4.63
C ASP A 50 21.25 8.38 4.38
N LYS A 51 21.53 9.28 5.33
CA LYS A 51 20.99 10.66 5.31
C LYS A 51 21.51 11.45 4.10
N GLU A 52 22.80 11.35 3.79
CA GLU A 52 23.40 12.11 2.68
C GLU A 52 22.94 11.57 1.31
N ALA A 53 22.86 10.25 1.18
CA ALA A 53 22.33 9.63 -0.03
C ALA A 53 20.85 9.98 -0.25
N THR A 54 20.06 10.04 0.82
CA THR A 54 18.64 10.45 0.77
C THR A 54 18.50 11.93 0.39
N ASP A 55 19.32 12.79 0.98
CA ASP A 55 19.37 14.23 0.65
C ASP A 55 19.65 14.45 -0.84
N LYS A 56 20.70 13.80 -1.38
CA LYS A 56 21.05 13.86 -2.82
C LYS A 56 19.95 13.30 -3.71
N ALA A 57 19.26 12.24 -3.25
CA ALA A 57 18.17 11.61 -4.01
C ALA A 57 16.94 12.51 -4.14
N VAL A 58 16.66 13.36 -3.14
CA VAL A 58 15.51 14.29 -3.12
C VAL A 58 15.85 15.62 -3.80
N ALA A 59 17.14 16.02 -3.80
CA ALA A 59 17.58 17.29 -4.35
C ALA A 59 17.08 17.52 -5.79
N GLY A 60 16.53 18.72 -6.04
CA GLY A 60 15.96 19.12 -7.34
C GLY A 60 14.58 18.53 -7.66
N SER A 61 13.98 17.79 -6.74
CA SER A 61 12.63 17.26 -6.93
C SER A 61 11.57 18.30 -6.56
N GLU A 62 10.52 18.42 -7.37
CA GLU A 62 9.31 19.17 -6.99
C GLU A 62 8.44 18.34 -6.03
N ILE A 63 8.26 17.06 -6.35
CA ILE A 63 7.47 16.11 -5.57
C ILE A 63 8.29 14.85 -5.32
N ALA A 64 8.30 14.37 -4.08
CA ALA A 64 8.85 13.08 -3.70
C ALA A 64 7.72 12.15 -3.23
N TYR A 65 7.67 10.94 -3.77
CA TYR A 65 6.72 9.89 -3.38
C TYR A 65 7.44 8.84 -2.55
N LEU A 66 7.10 8.72 -1.27
CA LEU A 66 7.67 7.69 -0.41
C LEU A 66 6.79 6.43 -0.46
N THR A 67 7.23 5.45 -1.24
CA THR A 67 6.52 4.17 -1.46
C THR A 67 7.28 2.96 -0.94
N VAL A 68 8.38 3.18 -0.22
CA VAL A 68 9.24 2.10 0.24
C VAL A 68 8.51 1.09 1.12
N GLY A 69 8.64 -0.19 0.77
CA GLY A 69 8.21 -1.32 1.57
C GLY A 69 9.41 -2.15 2.05
N LEU A 70 9.32 -2.68 3.27
CA LEU A 70 10.29 -3.63 3.80
C LEU A 70 9.68 -5.02 3.88
N PRO A 71 10.49 -6.08 3.82
CA PRO A 71 10.03 -7.44 4.11
C PRO A 71 9.29 -7.50 5.45
N MET A 72 8.34 -8.43 5.57
CA MET A 72 7.54 -8.61 6.77
C MET A 72 8.40 -9.12 7.93
N ASN A 73 9.05 -8.19 8.64
CA ASN A 73 9.96 -8.44 9.77
C ASN A 73 9.83 -7.27 10.74
N ALA A 74 9.24 -7.52 11.91
CA ALA A 74 8.92 -6.49 12.91
C ALA A 74 10.15 -5.74 13.41
N LYS A 75 11.26 -6.46 13.70
CA LYS A 75 12.52 -5.86 14.15
C LYS A 75 13.11 -4.93 13.08
N MET A 76 13.16 -5.39 11.82
CA MET A 76 13.64 -4.56 10.71
C MET A 76 12.79 -3.31 10.52
N TRP A 77 11.46 -3.41 10.69
CA TRP A 77 10.58 -2.26 10.60
C TRP A 77 10.85 -1.23 11.69
N GLU A 78 11.02 -1.70 12.92
CA GLU A 78 11.31 -0.85 14.09
C GLU A 78 12.65 -0.11 13.96
N GLU A 79 13.67 -0.80 13.45
CA GLU A 79 15.01 -0.26 13.28
C GLU A 79 15.12 0.68 12.07
N GLN A 80 14.45 0.40 10.97
CA GLN A 80 14.72 1.06 9.68
C GLN A 80 13.69 2.11 9.29
N PHE A 81 12.40 1.84 9.43
CA PHE A 81 11.36 2.75 8.94
C PHE A 81 11.40 4.15 9.58
N PRO A 82 11.60 4.30 10.90
CA PRO A 82 11.68 5.64 11.50
C PRO A 82 12.88 6.44 10.98
N ILE A 83 14.03 5.78 10.74
CA ILE A 83 15.23 6.43 10.19
C ILE A 83 14.97 6.88 8.75
N MET A 84 14.43 6.00 7.90
CA MET A 84 14.09 6.35 6.52
C MET A 84 13.10 7.52 6.47
N MET A 85 12.05 7.47 7.29
CA MET A 85 11.04 8.53 7.35
C MET A 85 11.65 9.87 7.75
N LYS A 86 12.49 9.88 8.80
CA LYS A 86 13.20 11.08 9.23
C LYS A 86 14.09 11.65 8.13
N ASN A 87 14.91 10.82 7.49
CA ASN A 87 15.82 11.25 6.43
C ASN A 87 15.07 11.86 5.25
N VAL A 88 13.94 11.26 4.87
CA VAL A 88 13.09 11.77 3.76
C VAL A 88 12.43 13.09 4.14
N ILE A 89 11.86 13.20 5.36
CA ILE A 89 11.27 14.46 5.85
C ILE A 89 12.34 15.56 5.86
N ASP A 90 13.51 15.32 6.48
CA ASP A 90 14.61 16.29 6.57
C ASP A 90 15.05 16.77 5.17
N ALA A 91 15.19 15.84 4.23
CA ALA A 91 15.57 16.16 2.85
C ALA A 91 14.48 16.99 2.13
N CYS A 92 13.20 16.61 2.28
CA CYS A 92 12.10 17.36 1.67
C CYS A 92 11.99 18.78 2.24
N ILE A 93 12.17 18.96 3.55
CA ILE A 93 12.19 20.30 4.19
C ILE A 93 13.35 21.14 3.61
N LYS A 94 14.56 20.57 3.59
CA LYS A 94 15.77 21.25 3.10
C LYS A 94 15.63 21.72 1.65
N HIS A 95 15.09 20.87 0.78
CA HIS A 95 14.97 21.14 -0.65
C HIS A 95 13.62 21.77 -1.05
N LYS A 96 12.73 22.06 -0.09
CA LYS A 96 11.36 22.54 -0.33
C LYS A 96 10.57 21.64 -1.29
N THR A 97 10.81 20.34 -1.19
CA THR A 97 10.16 19.30 -1.99
C THR A 97 8.85 18.88 -1.31
N LYS A 98 7.77 18.81 -2.05
CA LYS A 98 6.49 18.28 -1.56
C LYS A 98 6.60 16.78 -1.34
N LEU A 99 6.03 16.26 -0.25
CA LEU A 99 6.09 14.84 0.08
C LEU A 99 4.73 14.16 -0.02
N VAL A 100 4.64 13.08 -0.81
CA VAL A 100 3.48 12.17 -0.87
C VAL A 100 3.90 10.86 -0.22
N PHE A 101 3.32 10.55 0.95
CA PHE A 101 3.64 9.34 1.71
C PHE A 101 2.57 8.27 1.52
N PHE A 102 2.95 7.10 0.98
CA PHE A 102 2.09 5.93 0.89
C PHE A 102 2.05 5.18 2.22
N ASP A 103 0.87 5.14 2.84
CA ASP A 103 0.66 4.54 4.13
C ASP A 103 -0.39 3.41 4.09
N ASN A 104 -0.49 2.64 5.16
CA ASN A 104 -1.46 1.57 5.36
C ASN A 104 -2.35 1.83 6.60
N THR A 105 -3.18 0.84 6.96
CA THR A 105 -4.16 0.94 8.06
C THR A 105 -3.75 0.18 9.33
N TYR A 106 -2.48 -0.21 9.47
CA TYR A 106 -2.06 -1.06 10.60
C TYR A 106 -2.21 -0.39 11.97
N MET A 107 -2.10 0.94 12.01
CA MET A 107 -2.26 1.74 13.22
C MET A 107 -3.72 1.90 13.68
N TYR A 108 -4.70 1.61 12.85
CA TYR A 108 -6.10 1.69 13.24
C TYR A 108 -6.54 0.53 14.14
N ALA A 109 -7.59 0.77 14.92
CA ALA A 109 -8.19 -0.26 15.79
C ALA A 109 -8.65 -1.47 14.98
N LYS A 110 -8.39 -2.67 15.51
CA LYS A 110 -8.78 -3.95 14.90
C LYS A 110 -10.18 -4.36 15.38
N ASN A 111 -11.20 -3.65 14.92
CA ASN A 111 -12.61 -3.86 15.26
C ASN A 111 -13.50 -3.67 14.01
N ASN A 112 -14.83 -3.66 14.19
CA ASN A 112 -15.82 -3.50 13.12
C ASN A 112 -16.27 -2.05 12.88
N LYS A 113 -15.67 -1.06 13.57
CA LYS A 113 -16.02 0.35 13.33
C LYS A 113 -15.47 0.80 11.98
N PRO A 114 -16.23 1.61 11.23
CA PRO A 114 -15.72 2.23 10.02
C PRO A 114 -14.46 3.06 10.29
N GLN A 115 -13.48 2.95 9.41
CA GLN A 115 -12.24 3.71 9.46
C GLN A 115 -12.35 4.91 8.52
N THR A 116 -12.10 6.10 9.05
CA THR A 116 -12.03 7.37 8.33
C THR A 116 -10.65 8.00 8.53
N GLU A 117 -10.36 9.08 7.83
CA GLU A 117 -9.10 9.82 7.98
C GLU A 117 -8.90 10.36 9.41
N GLU A 118 -10.00 10.62 10.14
CA GLU A 118 -10.02 11.12 11.52
C GLU A 118 -9.97 10.00 12.57
N SER A 119 -10.00 8.72 12.13
CA SER A 119 -9.94 7.60 13.07
C SER A 119 -8.65 7.64 13.89
N PRO A 120 -8.73 7.51 15.24
CA PRO A 120 -7.57 7.57 16.10
C PRO A 120 -6.64 6.37 15.85
N PHE A 121 -5.35 6.59 16.05
CA PHE A 121 -4.37 5.51 16.04
C PHE A 121 -4.48 4.72 17.36
N VAL A 122 -4.71 3.42 17.24
CA VAL A 122 -4.77 2.46 18.35
C VAL A 122 -3.86 1.28 17.98
N PRO A 123 -2.54 1.51 17.90
CA PRO A 123 -1.61 0.49 17.44
C PRO A 123 -1.53 -0.67 18.44
N VAL A 124 -1.61 -1.90 17.90
CA VAL A 124 -1.46 -3.13 18.67
C VAL A 124 -0.41 -4.00 17.99
N GLY A 125 0.78 -4.10 18.62
CA GLY A 125 1.94 -4.81 18.11
C GLY A 125 2.98 -3.90 17.44
N GLN A 126 4.18 -4.45 17.19
CA GLN A 126 5.35 -3.69 16.74
C GLN A 126 5.14 -3.00 15.37
N LYS A 127 4.61 -3.72 14.38
CA LYS A 127 4.41 -3.15 13.03
C LYS A 127 3.37 -2.03 13.04
N SER A 128 2.31 -2.20 13.81
CA SER A 128 1.28 -1.17 13.99
C SER A 128 1.85 0.09 14.65
N THR A 129 2.69 -0.09 15.67
CA THR A 129 3.37 1.01 16.39
C THR A 129 4.34 1.76 15.47
N VAL A 130 5.12 1.03 14.67
CA VAL A 130 6.05 1.64 13.70
C VAL A 130 5.30 2.48 12.67
N ARG A 131 4.19 1.96 12.13
CA ARG A 131 3.40 2.72 11.13
C ARG A 131 2.73 3.95 11.76
N ALA A 132 2.21 3.84 12.99
CA ALA A 132 1.72 4.99 13.74
C ALA A 132 2.82 6.05 13.92
N LYS A 133 4.03 5.63 14.35
CA LYS A 133 5.18 6.53 14.52
C LYS A 133 5.54 7.27 13.23
N MET A 134 5.63 6.57 12.10
CA MET A 134 5.92 7.20 10.81
C MET A 134 4.88 8.25 10.42
N ALA A 135 3.59 7.89 10.54
CA ALA A 135 2.50 8.83 10.24
C ALA A 135 2.53 10.04 11.16
N THR A 136 2.74 9.85 12.48
CA THR A 136 2.84 10.93 13.45
C THR A 136 4.02 11.85 13.16
N MET A 137 5.21 11.32 12.83
CA MET A 137 6.38 12.14 12.46
C MET A 137 6.05 13.10 11.32
N LEU A 138 5.33 12.65 10.30
CA LEU A 138 4.96 13.51 9.17
C LEU A 138 3.86 14.51 9.55
N LEU A 139 2.83 14.06 10.28
CA LEU A 139 1.75 14.93 10.76
C LEU A 139 2.27 16.06 11.63
N ASP A 140 3.25 15.80 12.51
CA ASP A 140 3.87 16.82 13.36
C ASP A 140 4.56 17.91 12.54
N GLU A 141 5.31 17.54 11.49
CA GLU A 141 5.98 18.52 10.63
C GLU A 141 4.98 19.28 9.72
N MET A 142 3.90 18.62 9.28
CA MET A 142 2.80 19.27 8.58
C MET A 142 2.09 20.30 9.48
N ASN A 143 1.81 19.95 10.74
CA ASN A 143 1.16 20.85 11.72
C ASN A 143 2.04 22.05 12.05
N LYS A 144 3.36 21.88 12.13
CA LYS A 144 4.33 22.99 12.28
C LYS A 144 4.50 23.81 11.00
N LYS A 145 3.91 23.42 9.89
CA LYS A 145 4.07 24.02 8.55
C LYS A 145 5.52 24.02 8.04
N ASN A 146 6.32 23.05 8.49
CA ASN A 146 7.71 22.88 8.04
C ASN A 146 7.80 22.20 6.68
N ILE A 147 6.78 21.45 6.31
CA ILE A 147 6.72 20.68 5.06
C ILE A 147 5.33 20.76 4.43
N GLU A 148 5.29 20.81 3.11
CA GLU A 148 4.06 20.62 2.33
C GLU A 148 3.96 19.13 2.00
N ALA A 149 3.08 18.39 2.67
CA ALA A 149 3.01 16.95 2.53
C ALA A 149 1.57 16.43 2.55
N VAL A 150 1.42 15.16 2.13
CA VAL A 150 0.16 14.43 2.14
C VAL A 150 0.38 12.96 2.51
N ILE A 151 -0.52 12.41 3.32
CA ILE A 151 -0.55 10.98 3.63
C ILE A 151 -1.62 10.31 2.76
N CYS A 152 -1.22 9.43 1.86
CA CYS A 152 -2.08 8.59 1.04
C CYS A 152 -2.22 7.22 1.70
N ARG A 153 -3.31 7.01 2.46
CA ARG A 153 -3.54 5.78 3.22
C ARG A 153 -4.40 4.80 2.44
N ALA A 154 -3.90 3.58 2.28
CA ALA A 154 -4.56 2.51 1.57
C ALA A 154 -5.07 1.43 2.53
N PRO A 155 -6.26 0.83 2.27
CA PRO A 155 -6.69 -0.39 2.95
C PRO A 155 -5.80 -1.55 2.52
N GLU A 156 -6.25 -2.77 2.75
CA GLU A 156 -5.61 -3.97 2.23
C GLU A 156 -5.65 -3.96 0.69
N PHE A 157 -4.52 -4.26 0.05
CA PHE A 157 -4.43 -4.19 -1.41
C PHE A 157 -4.34 -5.57 -2.08
N TYR A 158 -4.76 -5.63 -3.33
CA TYR A 158 -4.61 -6.76 -4.24
C TYR A 158 -4.34 -6.23 -5.65
N GLY A 159 -3.77 -7.05 -6.52
CA GLY A 159 -3.47 -6.55 -7.88
C GLY A 159 -2.67 -7.51 -8.72
N THR A 160 -2.23 -6.99 -9.85
CA THR A 160 -1.36 -7.64 -10.82
C THR A 160 0.10 -7.63 -10.36
N GLY A 161 0.96 -8.39 -11.03
CA GLY A 161 2.39 -8.44 -10.75
C GLY A 161 2.78 -9.10 -9.44
N LYS A 162 4.03 -8.89 -9.03
CA LYS A 162 4.56 -9.40 -7.77
C LYS A 162 4.15 -8.50 -6.61
N THR A 163 3.27 -8.97 -5.77
CA THR A 163 2.72 -8.21 -4.65
C THR A 163 3.02 -8.86 -3.29
N GLN A 164 3.09 -8.04 -2.23
CA GLN A 164 3.17 -8.51 -0.84
C GLN A 164 1.77 -8.63 -0.19
N SER A 165 0.71 -8.65 -0.99
CA SER A 165 -0.66 -8.78 -0.54
C SER A 165 -0.95 -10.17 0.03
N ILE A 166 -1.59 -10.23 1.20
CA ILE A 166 -2.08 -11.48 1.78
C ILE A 166 -3.14 -12.10 0.86
N THR A 167 -4.02 -11.28 0.29
CA THR A 167 -5.05 -11.73 -0.66
C THR A 167 -4.43 -12.35 -1.90
N ASN A 168 -3.41 -11.73 -2.50
CA ASN A 168 -2.71 -12.34 -3.64
C ASN A 168 -2.07 -13.66 -3.26
N THR A 169 -1.29 -13.69 -2.18
CA THR A 169 -0.56 -14.89 -1.74
C THR A 169 -1.49 -16.07 -1.45
N LEU A 170 -2.66 -15.82 -0.84
CA LEU A 170 -3.56 -16.89 -0.41
C LEU A 170 -4.58 -17.30 -1.47
N ILE A 171 -4.89 -16.41 -2.42
CA ILE A 171 -5.91 -16.65 -3.46
C ILE A 171 -5.26 -16.69 -4.84
N PHE A 172 -4.80 -15.57 -5.38
CA PHE A 172 -4.40 -15.47 -6.79
C PHE A 172 -3.11 -16.25 -7.12
N ASP A 173 -2.11 -16.23 -6.25
CA ASP A 173 -0.88 -17.00 -6.44
C ASP A 173 -1.16 -18.51 -6.33
N ASN A 174 -2.12 -18.92 -5.50
CA ASN A 174 -2.54 -20.32 -5.42
C ASN A 174 -3.31 -20.75 -6.68
N ILE A 175 -4.11 -19.86 -7.30
CA ILE A 175 -4.75 -20.14 -8.61
C ILE A 175 -3.66 -20.38 -9.66
N LYS A 176 -2.69 -19.47 -9.77
CA LYS A 176 -1.57 -19.57 -10.71
C LYS A 176 -0.78 -20.89 -10.54
N GLN A 177 -0.64 -21.35 -9.30
CA GLN A 177 0.09 -22.57 -8.97
C GLN A 177 -0.78 -23.85 -8.99
N GLY A 178 -2.06 -23.76 -9.34
CA GLY A 178 -3.00 -24.89 -9.31
C GLY A 178 -3.24 -25.45 -7.90
N LYS A 179 -2.98 -24.67 -6.85
CA LYS A 179 -3.12 -25.07 -5.45
C LYS A 179 -4.50 -24.71 -4.89
N LYS A 180 -4.91 -25.43 -3.85
CA LYS A 180 -6.13 -25.10 -3.09
C LYS A 180 -5.99 -23.73 -2.45
N LEU A 181 -7.04 -22.90 -2.61
CA LEU A 181 -7.07 -21.55 -2.05
C LEU A 181 -7.13 -21.59 -0.52
N LYS A 182 -6.65 -20.51 0.10
CA LYS A 182 -6.65 -20.36 1.55
C LYS A 182 -7.27 -19.03 1.93
N VAL A 183 -8.03 -19.01 3.01
CA VAL A 183 -8.67 -17.82 3.55
C VAL A 183 -8.26 -17.66 5.01
N PRO A 184 -7.77 -16.48 5.44
CA PRO A 184 -7.33 -16.29 6.81
C PRO A 184 -8.53 -16.05 7.74
N ILE A 185 -8.62 -16.83 8.83
CA ILE A 185 -9.48 -16.67 10.01
C ILE A 185 -10.96 -16.87 9.75
N LYS A 186 -11.59 -16.07 8.86
CA LYS A 186 -13.01 -16.12 8.49
C LYS A 186 -13.17 -15.79 7.00
N ASP A 187 -14.16 -16.41 6.37
CA ASP A 187 -14.51 -16.19 4.97
C ASP A 187 -15.75 -15.29 4.77
N ASN A 188 -16.46 -14.99 5.85
CA ASN A 188 -17.73 -14.27 5.87
C ASN A 188 -17.64 -12.86 6.48
N THR A 189 -16.44 -12.33 6.72
CA THR A 189 -16.23 -10.93 7.10
C THR A 189 -15.97 -10.08 5.86
N LYS A 190 -16.61 -8.91 5.79
CA LYS A 190 -16.41 -7.95 4.70
C LYS A 190 -14.99 -7.39 4.72
N ARG A 191 -14.42 -7.24 3.53
CA ARG A 191 -13.07 -6.67 3.36
C ARG A 191 -13.13 -5.45 2.43
N THR A 192 -12.51 -4.37 2.83
CA THR A 192 -12.21 -3.29 1.90
C THR A 192 -10.83 -3.57 1.31
N LEU A 193 -10.79 -3.81 0.01
CA LEU A 193 -9.56 -4.04 -0.74
C LEU A 193 -9.43 -2.96 -1.80
N ILE A 194 -8.22 -2.45 -2.01
CA ILE A 194 -7.91 -1.52 -3.10
C ILE A 194 -7.11 -2.23 -4.18
N PHE A 195 -7.47 -2.01 -5.43
CA PHE A 195 -6.69 -2.47 -6.58
C PHE A 195 -5.42 -1.65 -6.69
N THR A 196 -4.25 -2.30 -6.76
CA THR A 196 -2.94 -1.62 -6.68
C THR A 196 -2.74 -0.52 -7.72
N PRO A 197 -3.13 -0.70 -9.01
CA PRO A 197 -3.06 0.39 -9.98
C PRO A 197 -3.91 1.61 -9.59
N ASP A 198 -5.09 1.42 -8.99
CA ASP A 198 -5.93 2.53 -8.52
C ASP A 198 -5.27 3.29 -7.37
N ALA A 199 -4.59 2.59 -6.45
CA ALA A 199 -3.85 3.25 -5.39
C ALA A 199 -2.76 4.18 -5.96
N SER A 200 -2.03 3.71 -6.97
CA SER A 200 -0.96 4.47 -7.63
C SER A 200 -1.51 5.63 -8.46
N ARG A 201 -2.60 5.43 -9.20
CA ARG A 201 -3.31 6.49 -9.93
C ARG A 201 -3.83 7.59 -9.00
N ALA A 202 -4.44 7.21 -7.88
CA ALA A 202 -4.93 8.15 -6.88
C ALA A 202 -3.79 8.94 -6.22
N MET A 203 -2.64 8.29 -5.94
CA MET A 203 -1.46 8.98 -5.44
C MET A 203 -0.90 9.99 -6.45
N ALA A 204 -0.81 9.63 -7.73
CA ALA A 204 -0.38 10.54 -8.78
C ALA A 204 -1.31 11.76 -8.87
N LEU A 205 -2.63 11.53 -8.86
CA LEU A 205 -3.63 12.59 -8.88
C LEU A 205 -3.51 13.52 -7.67
N ILE A 206 -3.45 12.97 -6.45
CA ILE A 206 -3.30 13.74 -5.21
C ILE A 206 -2.01 14.55 -5.23
N GLY A 207 -0.87 13.93 -5.58
CA GLY A 207 0.43 14.59 -5.62
C GLY A 207 0.50 15.76 -6.60
N ASN A 208 -0.25 15.69 -7.70
CA ASN A 208 -0.32 16.76 -8.70
C ASN A 208 -1.51 17.72 -8.51
N THR A 209 -2.24 17.62 -7.38
CA THR A 209 -3.35 18.51 -7.05
C THR A 209 -2.96 19.44 -5.90
N ARG A 210 -2.81 20.74 -6.19
CA ARG A 210 -2.33 21.76 -5.22
C ARG A 210 -3.13 21.77 -3.91
N ASN A 211 -4.46 21.70 -3.99
CA ASN A 211 -5.35 21.79 -2.84
C ASN A 211 -5.47 20.45 -2.06
N ALA A 212 -4.74 19.41 -2.44
CA ALA A 212 -4.77 18.13 -1.77
C ALA A 212 -3.73 17.99 -0.64
N TYR A 213 -2.81 18.94 -0.51
CA TYR A 213 -1.73 18.88 0.47
C TYR A 213 -2.16 19.24 1.90
N ASN A 214 -1.29 18.97 2.86
CA ASN A 214 -1.41 19.20 4.30
C ASN A 214 -2.59 18.48 4.94
N GLN A 215 -2.87 17.25 4.47
CA GLN A 215 -3.94 16.41 5.00
C GLN A 215 -3.69 14.92 4.72
N THR A 216 -4.51 14.08 5.34
CA THR A 216 -4.57 12.64 5.05
C THR A 216 -5.71 12.36 4.08
N TRP A 217 -5.47 11.48 3.12
CA TRP A 217 -6.46 10.91 2.22
C TRP A 217 -6.54 9.41 2.38
N HIS A 218 -7.74 8.91 2.53
CA HIS A 218 -8.04 7.51 2.28
C HIS A 218 -8.13 7.29 0.78
N LEU A 219 -7.28 6.43 0.24
CA LEU A 219 -7.27 6.11 -1.19
C LEU A 219 -8.57 5.37 -1.60
N PRO A 220 -9.09 5.63 -2.81
CA PRO A 220 -10.41 5.15 -3.21
C PRO A 220 -10.46 3.63 -3.40
N SER A 221 -11.54 3.04 -2.94
CA SER A 221 -11.83 1.61 -3.11
C SER A 221 -13.28 1.42 -3.52
N ASP A 222 -13.59 0.27 -4.16
CA ASP A 222 -14.95 -0.13 -4.48
C ASP A 222 -15.78 -0.32 -3.19
N ASP A 223 -16.96 0.29 -3.14
CA ASP A 223 -17.88 0.20 -1.99
C ASP A 223 -18.62 -1.14 -1.90
N ASN A 224 -18.62 -1.92 -2.98
CA ASN A 224 -19.14 -3.28 -3.00
C ASN A 224 -18.18 -4.24 -2.25
N ARG A 225 -18.00 -4.00 -0.96
CA ARG A 225 -17.07 -4.77 -0.13
C ARG A 225 -17.46 -6.24 -0.08
N PHE A 226 -16.60 -7.10 -0.61
CA PHE A 226 -16.81 -8.53 -0.61
C PHE A 226 -16.24 -9.19 0.64
N THR A 227 -16.90 -10.27 1.05
CA THR A 227 -16.28 -11.31 1.87
C THR A 227 -15.34 -12.15 0.99
N TYR A 228 -14.41 -12.88 1.58
CA TYR A 228 -13.57 -13.82 0.80
C TYR A 228 -14.40 -14.90 0.09
N LYS A 229 -15.51 -15.33 0.71
CA LYS A 229 -16.44 -16.28 0.09
C LYS A 229 -17.04 -15.73 -1.21
N GLU A 230 -17.51 -14.47 -1.18
CA GLU A 230 -18.06 -13.78 -2.36
C GLU A 230 -16.99 -13.53 -3.42
N MET A 231 -15.80 -13.10 -3.01
CA MET A 231 -14.67 -12.91 -3.92
C MET A 231 -14.28 -14.19 -4.63
N ILE A 232 -14.16 -15.31 -3.92
CA ILE A 232 -13.81 -16.61 -4.52
C ILE A 232 -14.93 -17.08 -5.46
N LYS A 233 -16.21 -16.87 -5.09
CA LYS A 233 -17.33 -17.18 -5.98
C LYS A 233 -17.27 -16.38 -7.28
N LEU A 234 -17.01 -15.08 -7.22
CA LEU A 234 -16.82 -14.23 -8.41
C LEU A 234 -15.61 -14.67 -9.23
N THR A 235 -14.49 -14.96 -8.56
CA THR A 235 -13.27 -15.46 -9.22
C THR A 235 -13.51 -16.78 -9.93
N SER A 236 -14.24 -17.73 -9.32
CA SER A 236 -14.62 -19.01 -9.95
C SER A 236 -15.44 -18.78 -11.22
N LYS A 237 -16.41 -17.84 -11.18
CA LYS A 237 -17.21 -17.49 -12.36
C LYS A 237 -16.34 -16.92 -13.50
N ILE A 238 -15.43 -16.02 -13.20
CA ILE A 238 -14.54 -15.40 -14.21
C ILE A 238 -13.53 -16.42 -14.75
N TYR A 239 -13.00 -17.27 -13.87
CA TYR A 239 -12.02 -18.30 -14.21
C TYR A 239 -12.65 -19.51 -14.92
N GLN A 240 -13.99 -19.59 -14.95
CA GLN A 240 -14.79 -20.69 -15.53
C GLN A 240 -14.45 -22.07 -14.94
N LYS A 241 -14.05 -22.10 -13.66
CA LYS A 241 -13.72 -23.32 -12.93
C LYS A 241 -14.07 -23.16 -11.47
N GLU A 242 -14.62 -24.19 -10.86
CA GLU A 242 -14.86 -24.20 -9.42
C GLU A 242 -13.55 -24.14 -8.65
N LEU A 243 -13.45 -23.15 -7.75
CA LEU A 243 -12.29 -22.91 -6.92
C LEU A 243 -12.57 -23.29 -5.47
N ASN A 244 -11.94 -24.38 -5.05
CA ASN A 244 -12.06 -24.88 -3.69
C ASN A 244 -11.11 -24.15 -2.74
N TYR A 245 -11.57 -23.85 -1.53
CA TYR A 245 -10.74 -23.19 -0.52
C TYR A 245 -10.85 -23.84 0.86
N SER A 246 -9.96 -23.47 1.75
CA SER A 246 -10.02 -23.80 3.18
C SER A 246 -9.77 -22.55 4.03
N VAL A 247 -10.45 -22.47 5.15
CA VAL A 247 -10.26 -21.39 6.14
C VAL A 247 -9.18 -21.81 7.12
N ILE A 248 -8.07 -21.04 7.17
CA ILE A 248 -6.99 -21.26 8.14
C ILE A 248 -7.38 -20.60 9.46
N LYS A 249 -7.57 -21.39 10.49
CA LYS A 249 -7.95 -20.91 11.83
C LYS A 249 -6.74 -20.34 12.57
N MET A 250 -6.99 -19.47 13.56
CA MET A 250 -5.95 -18.84 14.37
C MET A 250 -4.97 -19.84 15.00
N TRP A 251 -5.47 -20.97 15.49
CA TRP A 251 -4.62 -22.00 16.11
C TRP A 251 -3.64 -22.64 15.09
N GLN A 252 -4.05 -22.78 13.83
CA GLN A 252 -3.19 -23.30 12.75
C GLN A 252 -2.06 -22.31 12.44
N PHE A 253 -2.36 -21.00 12.43
CA PHE A 253 -1.31 -19.98 12.30
C PHE A 253 -0.35 -19.98 13.49
N LYS A 254 -0.88 -20.16 14.73
CA LYS A 254 -0.03 -20.27 15.92
C LYS A 254 0.89 -21.48 15.83
N LEU A 255 0.38 -22.66 15.46
CA LEU A 255 1.17 -23.84 15.28
C LEU A 255 2.21 -23.67 14.16
N GLY A 256 1.79 -23.16 12.99
CA GLY A 256 2.70 -22.90 11.87
C GLY A 256 3.82 -21.90 12.21
N SER A 257 3.59 -20.96 13.11
CA SER A 257 4.58 -19.96 13.53
C SER A 257 5.74 -20.53 14.34
N LEU A 258 5.60 -21.75 14.89
CA LEU A 258 6.70 -22.42 15.55
C LEU A 258 7.80 -22.85 14.57
N PHE A 259 7.43 -23.08 13.31
CA PHE A 259 8.31 -23.61 12.27
C PHE A 259 8.52 -22.64 11.10
N ASN A 260 7.70 -21.57 10.99
CA ASN A 260 7.74 -20.63 9.89
C ASN A 260 7.76 -19.17 10.39
N LYS A 261 8.88 -18.50 10.14
CA LYS A 261 9.09 -17.10 10.54
C LYS A 261 8.05 -16.15 9.92
N GLN A 262 7.64 -16.37 8.67
CA GLN A 262 6.63 -15.52 8.02
C GLN A 262 5.26 -15.67 8.68
N ALA A 263 4.87 -16.92 9.07
CA ALA A 263 3.64 -17.15 9.82
C ALA A 263 3.67 -16.44 11.18
N LYS A 264 4.84 -16.41 11.86
CA LYS A 264 5.04 -15.68 13.10
C LYS A 264 4.84 -14.17 12.91
N GLU A 265 5.45 -13.61 11.87
CA GLU A 265 5.34 -12.19 11.56
C GLU A 265 3.91 -11.75 11.18
N LEU A 266 3.11 -12.64 10.59
CA LEU A 266 1.71 -12.36 10.24
C LEU A 266 0.77 -12.33 11.45
N GLN A 267 1.09 -13.00 12.56
CA GLN A 267 0.19 -13.14 13.71
C GLN A 267 -0.35 -11.81 14.24
N GLU A 268 0.48 -10.78 14.25
CA GLU A 268 0.07 -9.44 14.68
C GLU A 268 -1.09 -8.87 13.84
N LEU A 269 -1.15 -9.21 12.56
CA LEU A 269 -2.12 -8.66 11.62
C LEU A 269 -3.41 -9.50 11.55
N LEU A 270 -3.35 -10.79 11.91
CA LEU A 270 -4.48 -11.72 11.77
C LEU A 270 -5.74 -11.34 12.56
N PRO A 271 -5.70 -10.70 13.75
CA PRO A 271 -6.92 -10.33 14.48
C PRO A 271 -7.89 -9.46 13.67
N ARG A 272 -7.41 -8.67 12.71
CA ARG A 272 -8.27 -7.84 11.85
C ARG A 272 -9.21 -8.64 10.94
N TYR A 273 -8.90 -9.92 10.68
CA TYR A 273 -9.76 -10.81 9.87
C TYR A 273 -10.94 -11.41 10.64
N LYS A 274 -11.03 -11.16 11.95
CA LYS A 274 -12.17 -11.57 12.78
C LYS A 274 -13.40 -10.68 12.59
N TYR A 275 -13.19 -9.47 12.10
CA TYR A 275 -14.19 -8.39 12.00
C TYR A 275 -14.31 -7.91 10.55
N ASP A 276 -15.44 -7.29 10.24
CA ASP A 276 -15.57 -6.52 9.01
C ASP A 276 -14.53 -5.40 8.99
N ASN A 277 -13.86 -5.22 7.85
CA ASN A 277 -12.94 -4.12 7.64
C ASN A 277 -13.61 -3.11 6.71
N ILE A 278 -14.16 -2.07 7.29
CA ILE A 278 -14.87 -1.01 6.59
C ILE A 278 -13.98 0.23 6.56
N PHE A 279 -13.35 0.45 5.43
CA PHE A 279 -12.52 1.62 5.18
C PHE A 279 -13.31 2.59 4.29
N ILE A 280 -13.46 3.83 4.74
CA ILE A 280 -14.25 4.87 4.07
C ILE A 280 -13.33 5.79 3.31
N SER A 281 -13.63 6.04 2.04
CA SER A 281 -12.88 6.95 1.15
C SER A 281 -13.79 8.03 0.53
N ASP A 282 -14.85 8.40 1.20
CA ASP A 282 -15.86 9.35 0.70
C ASP A 282 -15.28 10.74 0.48
N LYS A 283 -14.33 11.16 1.32
CA LYS A 283 -13.59 12.41 1.16
C LYS A 283 -12.89 12.47 -0.20
N PHE A 284 -12.20 11.40 -0.59
CA PHE A 284 -11.55 11.31 -1.90
C PHE A 284 -12.58 11.35 -3.03
N LYS A 285 -13.63 10.54 -2.96
CA LYS A 285 -14.67 10.46 -3.99
C LYS A 285 -15.40 11.78 -4.19
N LYS A 286 -15.62 12.53 -3.11
CA LYS A 286 -16.22 13.87 -3.18
C LYS A 286 -15.30 14.89 -3.83
N GLN A 287 -14.00 14.83 -3.55
CA GLN A 287 -13.01 15.76 -4.12
C GLN A 287 -12.67 15.45 -5.56
N PHE A 288 -12.69 14.17 -5.94
CA PHE A 288 -12.31 13.67 -7.27
C PHE A 288 -13.43 12.79 -7.87
N PRO A 289 -14.60 13.39 -8.20
CA PRO A 289 -15.78 12.62 -8.65
C PRO A 289 -15.56 11.89 -9.97
N ASP A 290 -14.65 12.38 -10.82
CA ASP A 290 -14.34 11.78 -12.12
C ASP A 290 -13.32 10.63 -12.04
N PHE A 291 -12.78 10.35 -10.85
CA PHE A 291 -11.85 9.24 -10.68
C PHE A 291 -12.57 7.90 -10.79
N LYS A 292 -12.29 7.15 -11.85
CA LYS A 292 -12.87 5.82 -12.07
C LYS A 292 -12.21 4.78 -11.19
N ILE A 293 -12.95 4.24 -10.24
CA ILE A 293 -12.51 3.14 -9.37
C ILE A 293 -12.74 1.83 -10.11
N THR A 294 -11.71 0.99 -10.19
CA THR A 294 -11.80 -0.34 -10.77
C THR A 294 -12.62 -1.25 -9.89
N THR A 295 -13.67 -1.84 -10.44
CA THR A 295 -14.54 -2.78 -9.71
C THR A 295 -13.81 -4.10 -9.42
N TYR A 296 -14.27 -4.86 -8.43
CA TYR A 296 -13.72 -6.20 -8.16
C TYR A 296 -13.76 -7.11 -9.38
N GLN A 297 -14.81 -7.04 -10.18
CA GLN A 297 -14.93 -7.86 -11.39
C GLN A 297 -13.84 -7.51 -12.42
N GLU A 298 -13.63 -6.23 -12.67
CA GLU A 298 -12.59 -5.75 -13.59
C GLU A 298 -11.20 -6.12 -13.08
N ALA A 299 -10.89 -5.83 -11.81
CA ALA A 299 -9.60 -6.12 -11.20
C ALA A 299 -9.27 -7.62 -11.22
N ILE A 300 -10.19 -8.49 -10.84
CA ILE A 300 -10.01 -9.95 -10.89
C ILE A 300 -9.80 -10.41 -12.33
N THR A 301 -10.53 -9.85 -13.28
CA THR A 301 -10.35 -10.16 -14.73
C THR A 301 -8.94 -9.78 -15.18
N HIS A 302 -8.43 -8.61 -14.78
CA HIS A 302 -7.07 -8.17 -15.08
C HIS A 302 -6.03 -9.13 -14.49
N ILE A 303 -6.14 -9.48 -13.22
CA ILE A 303 -5.22 -10.40 -12.53
C ILE A 303 -5.18 -11.76 -13.22
N LEU A 304 -6.33 -12.34 -13.54
CA LEU A 304 -6.41 -13.65 -14.17
C LEU A 304 -5.90 -13.66 -15.62
N LYS A 305 -6.06 -12.56 -16.36
CA LYS A 305 -5.48 -12.41 -17.71
C LYS A 305 -3.96 -12.37 -17.67
N GLU A 306 -3.37 -11.59 -16.76
CA GLU A 306 -1.93 -11.51 -16.60
C GLU A 306 -1.30 -12.88 -16.21
N GLN A 307 -2.01 -13.67 -15.41
CA GLN A 307 -1.53 -14.98 -14.99
C GLN A 307 -1.50 -16.03 -16.11
N LYS A 308 -2.19 -15.77 -17.23
CA LYS A 308 -2.21 -16.67 -18.42
C LYS A 308 -1.12 -16.34 -19.44
N GLN A 309 -0.48 -15.19 -19.31
CA GLN A 309 0.69 -14.78 -20.10
C GLN A 309 1.99 -15.26 -19.44
#